data_7019de4d5dcd1bc3f011a60227dad529
#
_entry.id   7019de4d5dcd1bc3f011a60227dad529
#
_cell.length_a   1.000
_cell.length_b   1.000
_cell.length_c   1.000
_cell.angle_alpha   90.00
_cell.angle_beta   90.00
_cell.angle_gamma   90.00
#
_symmetry.space_group_name_H-M   'P 1'
#
loop_
_entity.id
_entity.type
_entity.pdbx_description
1 polymer ?
#
loop_
_entity_poly.entity_id
_entity_poly.type
_entity_poly.pdbx_seq_one_letter_code
_entity_poly.pdbx_strand_id
1 'polypeptide(L)'
;MQGLGLTSAQTQSLVYALSGADKGKLITISKVPGEILRVKSGDYRIESRFAAGNAIAVVDVRVSPGLMSAVEIDHAAGLARLSYVGAPDAQVSWLVTDDQGDVLPAIDGLSASVVLKPGAYTAKARIGSEFLSASFDIAAGQERDILLGN
;
A
#
# COMPACT_ATOMS: atom_id res chain seq x y z
N MET A 1 6.73 -8.02 -6.46
CA MET A 1 7.05 -7.18 -5.30
C MET A 1 8.15 -7.84 -4.53
N GLN A 2 9.17 -7.08 -4.20
CA GLN A 2 10.38 -7.65 -3.63
C GLN A 2 10.61 -7.16 -2.21
N GLY A 3 11.14 -8.05 -1.38
CA GLY A 3 11.73 -7.70 -0.08
C GLY A 3 10.79 -7.50 1.09
N LEU A 4 9.47 -7.56 0.91
CA LEU A 4 8.55 -7.26 2.00
C LEU A 4 7.79 -8.45 2.56
N GLY A 5 7.89 -9.63 1.98
CA GLY A 5 7.16 -10.80 2.46
C GLY A 5 5.64 -10.63 2.50
N LEU A 6 5.11 -9.64 1.80
CA LEU A 6 3.67 -9.39 1.74
C LEU A 6 3.00 -10.34 0.77
N THR A 7 1.79 -10.75 1.10
CA THR A 7 1.02 -11.62 0.22
C THR A 7 0.47 -10.82 -0.95
N SER A 8 0.28 -11.50 -2.05
CA SER A 8 -0.28 -10.93 -3.25
C SER A 8 -1.72 -10.44 -3.07
N ALA A 9 -2.45 -10.98 -2.10
CA ALA A 9 -3.80 -10.56 -1.81
C ALA A 9 -3.88 -9.14 -1.24
N GLN A 10 -2.74 -8.57 -0.84
CA GLN A 10 -2.68 -7.22 -0.28
C GLN A 10 -2.52 -6.14 -1.35
N THR A 11 -2.37 -6.53 -2.62
CA THR A 11 -2.17 -5.57 -3.71
C THR A 11 -3.33 -5.58 -4.70
N GLN A 12 -3.49 -4.46 -5.38
CA GLN A 12 -4.45 -4.27 -6.44
C GLN A 12 -3.78 -3.48 -7.55
N SER A 13 -3.91 -3.95 -8.79
CA SER A 13 -3.34 -3.27 -9.96
C SER A 13 -4.45 -2.69 -10.81
N LEU A 14 -4.34 -1.39 -11.11
CA LEU A 14 -5.28 -0.68 -11.96
C LEU A 14 -4.59 -0.35 -13.28
N VAL A 15 -5.24 -0.65 -14.39
CA VAL A 15 -4.68 -0.46 -15.73
C VAL A 15 -5.43 0.65 -16.43
N TYR A 16 -4.72 1.71 -16.81
CA TYR A 16 -5.27 2.86 -17.50
C TYR A 16 -4.70 2.95 -18.92
N ALA A 17 -5.53 3.33 -19.87
CA ALA A 17 -5.08 3.58 -21.24
C ALA A 17 -4.38 4.94 -21.32
N LEU A 18 -3.23 4.99 -22.00
CA LEU A 18 -2.49 6.23 -22.25
C LEU A 18 -2.64 6.72 -23.68
N SER A 19 -3.22 5.91 -24.57
CA SER A 19 -3.38 6.26 -25.99
C SER A 19 -4.69 5.74 -26.52
N GLY A 20 -5.07 6.22 -27.71
CA GLY A 20 -6.27 5.77 -28.42
C GLY A 20 -7.55 6.41 -27.89
N ALA A 21 -8.68 5.82 -28.26
CA ALA A 21 -10.00 6.34 -27.91
C ALA A 21 -10.29 6.30 -26.41
N ASP A 22 -9.66 5.40 -25.68
CA ASP A 22 -9.87 5.21 -24.26
C ASP A 22 -8.84 5.90 -23.38
N LYS A 23 -8.05 6.82 -23.95
CA LYS A 23 -7.01 7.54 -23.23
C LYS A 23 -7.53 8.14 -21.93
N GLY A 24 -6.87 7.82 -20.81
CA GLY A 24 -7.24 8.32 -19.49
C GLY A 24 -8.29 7.48 -18.76
N LYS A 25 -8.85 6.47 -19.42
CA LYS A 25 -9.88 5.63 -18.79
C LYS A 25 -9.26 4.42 -18.12
N LEU A 26 -9.89 3.99 -17.03
CA LEU A 26 -9.58 2.73 -16.38
C LEU A 26 -10.08 1.59 -17.26
N ILE A 27 -9.18 0.71 -17.68
CA ILE A 27 -9.50 -0.40 -18.58
C ILE A 27 -9.87 -1.64 -17.78
N THR A 28 -9.08 -1.98 -16.77
CA THR A 28 -9.32 -3.18 -15.97
C THR A 28 -8.61 -3.08 -14.63
N ILE A 29 -9.01 -3.94 -13.70
CA ILE A 29 -8.40 -4.03 -12.37
C ILE A 29 -8.03 -5.50 -12.15
N SER A 30 -6.81 -5.75 -11.67
CA SER A 30 -6.38 -7.08 -11.26
C SER A 30 -6.14 -7.09 -9.76
N LYS A 31 -6.71 -8.07 -9.08
CA LYS A 31 -6.47 -8.34 -7.66
C LYS A 31 -5.66 -9.60 -7.44
N VAL A 32 -5.30 -10.28 -8.52
CA VAL A 32 -4.56 -11.54 -8.49
C VAL A 32 -3.19 -11.31 -9.14
N PRO A 33 -2.10 -11.44 -8.41
CA PRO A 33 -0.76 -11.30 -8.98
C PRO A 33 -0.49 -12.42 -9.98
N GLY A 34 0.23 -12.07 -11.03
CA GLY A 34 0.51 -13.01 -12.09
C GLY A 34 -0.65 -13.24 -13.04
N GLU A 35 -1.76 -12.56 -12.84
CA GLU A 35 -2.90 -12.68 -13.74
C GLU A 35 -2.54 -12.15 -15.12
N ILE A 36 -2.91 -12.89 -16.15
CA ILE A 36 -2.70 -12.48 -17.54
C ILE A 36 -3.94 -11.71 -17.98
N LEU A 37 -3.75 -10.42 -18.26
CA LEU A 37 -4.82 -9.55 -18.74
C LEU A 37 -4.71 -9.39 -20.25
N ARG A 38 -5.82 -9.45 -20.94
CA ARG A 38 -5.88 -9.24 -22.38
C ARG A 38 -6.41 -7.85 -22.66
N VAL A 39 -5.59 -7.04 -23.33
CA VAL A 39 -5.94 -5.67 -23.69
C VAL A 39 -5.56 -5.43 -25.16
N LYS A 40 -6.18 -4.43 -25.76
CA LYS A 40 -5.83 -4.02 -27.13
C LYS A 40 -4.40 -3.50 -27.13
N SER A 41 -3.73 -3.57 -28.29
CA SER A 41 -2.41 -2.96 -28.42
C SER A 41 -2.49 -1.47 -28.13
N GLY A 42 -1.44 -0.91 -27.52
CA GLY A 42 -1.40 0.49 -27.15
C GLY A 42 -0.48 0.71 -25.94
N ASP A 43 -0.52 1.95 -25.43
CA ASP A 43 0.24 2.35 -24.27
C ASP A 43 -0.65 2.36 -23.04
N TYR A 44 -0.15 1.85 -21.90
CA TYR A 44 -0.91 1.73 -20.68
C TYR A 44 -0.08 2.16 -19.49
N ARG A 45 -0.78 2.61 -18.45
CA ARG A 45 -0.20 2.88 -17.14
C ARG A 45 -0.81 1.91 -16.13
N ILE A 46 0.05 1.24 -15.38
CA ILE A 46 -0.36 0.32 -14.34
C ILE A 46 -0.01 0.95 -12.99
N GLU A 47 -1.03 1.15 -12.15
CA GLU A 47 -0.84 1.56 -10.76
C GLU A 47 -1.07 0.37 -9.86
N SER A 48 -0.08 0.04 -9.02
CA SER A 48 -0.20 -1.02 -8.04
C SER A 48 -0.29 -0.41 -6.65
N ARG A 49 -1.32 -0.77 -5.92
CA ARG A 49 -1.63 -0.22 -4.60
C ARG A 49 -1.77 -1.32 -3.58
N PHE A 50 -1.42 -1.02 -2.34
CA PHE A 50 -1.68 -1.91 -1.22
C PHE A 50 -3.02 -1.56 -0.58
N ALA A 51 -3.67 -2.57 0.05
CA ALA A 51 -4.96 -2.39 0.70
C ALA A 51 -4.86 -1.43 1.89
N ALA A 52 -3.73 -1.42 2.60
CA ALA A 52 -3.53 -0.53 3.74
C ALA A 52 -2.21 0.22 3.57
N GLY A 53 -2.25 1.53 3.80
CA GLY A 53 -1.07 2.39 3.69
C GLY A 53 -1.14 3.34 2.52
N ASN A 54 0.00 3.88 2.14
CA ASN A 54 0.09 4.87 1.06
C ASN A 54 1.05 4.49 -0.06
N ALA A 55 1.58 3.28 -0.05
CA ALA A 55 2.54 2.87 -1.07
C ALA A 55 1.83 2.59 -2.39
N ILE A 56 2.25 3.29 -3.43
CA ILE A 56 1.74 3.16 -4.79
C ILE A 56 2.94 3.09 -5.72
N ALA A 57 2.94 2.13 -6.64
CA ALA A 57 3.94 2.06 -7.69
C ALA A 57 3.25 2.20 -9.05
N VAL A 58 3.90 2.89 -9.97
CA VAL A 58 3.36 3.17 -11.29
C VAL A 58 4.38 2.76 -12.33
N VAL A 59 3.93 2.07 -13.37
CA VAL A 59 4.77 1.71 -14.51
C VAL A 59 3.98 1.89 -15.80
N ASP A 60 4.65 2.41 -16.83
CA ASP A 60 4.08 2.53 -18.16
C ASP A 60 4.58 1.37 -19.02
N VAL A 61 3.68 0.78 -19.79
CA VAL A 61 3.99 -0.37 -20.64
C VAL A 61 3.34 -0.21 -21.99
N ARG A 62 4.06 -0.62 -23.04
CA ARG A 62 3.50 -0.70 -24.40
C ARG A 62 3.15 -2.15 -24.71
N VAL A 63 1.91 -2.36 -25.14
CA VAL A 63 1.42 -3.68 -25.57
C VAL A 63 1.39 -3.70 -27.08
N SER A 64 2.14 -4.65 -27.67
CA SER A 64 2.22 -4.82 -29.12
C SER A 64 1.32 -5.97 -29.55
N PRO A 65 0.78 -5.91 -30.81
CA PRO A 65 -0.08 -6.98 -31.29
C PRO A 65 0.60 -8.35 -31.28
N GLY A 66 -0.09 -9.34 -30.74
CA GLY A 66 0.40 -10.72 -30.72
C GLY A 66 1.54 -11.01 -29.76
N LEU A 67 1.93 -10.04 -28.93
CA LEU A 67 3.03 -10.21 -27.98
C LEU A 67 2.51 -10.09 -26.54
N MET A 68 3.18 -10.80 -25.64
CA MET A 68 2.94 -10.70 -24.21
C MET A 68 3.98 -9.76 -23.61
N SER A 69 3.54 -8.81 -22.80
CA SER A 69 4.43 -7.94 -22.02
C SER A 69 4.40 -8.37 -20.57
N ALA A 70 5.56 -8.68 -20.00
CA ALA A 70 5.69 -8.99 -18.58
C ALA A 70 6.14 -7.72 -17.85
N VAL A 71 5.47 -7.39 -16.76
CA VAL A 71 5.74 -6.17 -16.00
C VAL A 71 6.04 -6.54 -14.56
N GLU A 72 7.17 -6.06 -14.08
CA GLU A 72 7.58 -6.21 -12.68
C GLU A 72 7.49 -4.84 -12.01
N ILE A 73 6.83 -4.78 -10.85
CA ILE A 73 6.58 -3.52 -10.16
C ILE A 73 7.25 -3.56 -8.79
N ASP A 74 8.13 -2.59 -8.54
CA ASP A 74 8.77 -2.39 -7.25
C ASP A 74 8.12 -1.21 -6.55
N HIS A 75 7.49 -1.44 -5.41
CA HIS A 75 6.81 -0.40 -4.66
C HIS A 75 7.75 0.48 -3.84
N ALA A 76 9.01 0.05 -3.67
CA ALA A 76 9.99 0.80 -2.88
C ALA A 76 9.39 1.26 -1.55
N ALA A 77 8.75 0.34 -0.83
CA ALA A 77 7.98 0.65 0.36
C ALA A 77 8.49 -0.13 1.55
N GLY A 78 8.12 0.31 2.76
CA GLY A 78 8.38 -0.38 4.00
C GLY A 78 7.10 -0.86 4.66
N LEU A 79 7.23 -1.78 5.60
CA LEU A 79 6.11 -2.33 6.36
C LEU A 79 6.24 -1.89 7.82
N ALA A 80 5.19 -1.25 8.34
CA ALA A 80 5.09 -0.93 9.76
C ALA A 80 4.02 -1.82 10.40
N ARG A 81 4.41 -2.53 11.45
CA ARG A 81 3.46 -3.32 12.25
C ARG A 81 3.22 -2.58 13.55
N LEU A 82 1.97 -2.22 13.78
CA LEU A 82 1.54 -1.47 14.95
C LEU A 82 0.87 -2.42 15.91
N SER A 83 1.24 -2.38 17.18
CA SER A 83 0.68 -3.25 18.18
C SER A 83 0.41 -2.48 19.46
N TYR A 84 -0.76 -2.72 20.06
CA TYR A 84 -1.10 -2.19 21.37
C TYR A 84 -0.76 -3.23 22.42
N VAL A 85 0.01 -2.81 23.41
CA VAL A 85 0.40 -3.65 24.55
C VAL A 85 -0.37 -3.15 25.78
N GLY A 86 -1.38 -3.90 26.19
CA GLY A 86 -2.25 -3.51 27.30
C GLY A 86 -3.40 -4.50 27.44
N ALA A 87 -4.59 -3.99 27.80
CA ALA A 87 -5.75 -4.86 28.01
C ALA A 87 -6.13 -5.59 26.72
N PRO A 88 -6.27 -6.93 26.75
CA PRO A 88 -6.54 -7.69 25.53
C PRO A 88 -7.94 -7.49 24.96
N ASP A 89 -8.86 -6.92 25.74
CA ASP A 89 -10.21 -6.58 25.29
C ASP A 89 -10.37 -5.11 24.90
N ALA A 90 -9.28 -4.34 24.87
CA ALA A 90 -9.32 -2.95 24.52
C ALA A 90 -9.71 -2.77 23.05
N GLN A 91 -10.49 -1.73 22.77
CA GLN A 91 -10.81 -1.32 21.41
C GLN A 91 -9.86 -0.21 21.02
N VAL A 92 -9.03 -0.49 20.03
CA VAL A 92 -7.96 0.40 19.60
C VAL A 92 -8.22 0.83 18.16
N SER A 93 -8.10 2.12 17.92
CA SER A 93 -8.15 2.69 16.57
C SER A 93 -6.80 3.33 16.27
N TRP A 94 -6.20 2.96 15.14
CA TRP A 94 -4.88 3.43 14.74
C TRP A 94 -5.00 4.53 13.69
N LEU A 95 -4.27 5.61 13.91
CA LEU A 95 -4.12 6.71 12.97
C LEU A 95 -2.64 6.88 12.67
N VAL A 96 -2.30 6.92 11.40
CA VAL A 96 -0.92 7.14 10.95
C VAL A 96 -0.90 8.43 10.16
N THR A 97 -0.01 9.34 10.54
CA THR A 97 0.13 10.65 9.92
C THR A 97 1.53 10.75 9.32
N ASP A 98 1.64 11.25 8.09
CA ASP A 98 2.93 11.44 7.44
C ASP A 98 3.56 12.78 7.87
N ASP A 99 4.74 13.09 7.33
CA ASP A 99 5.46 14.31 7.68
C ASP A 99 4.85 15.58 7.07
N GLN A 100 3.87 15.43 6.17
CA GLN A 100 3.13 16.55 5.59
C GLN A 100 1.85 16.85 6.37
N GLY A 101 1.54 16.05 7.38
CA GLY A 101 0.31 16.19 8.16
C GLY A 101 -0.89 15.46 7.60
N ASP A 102 -0.72 14.70 6.53
CA ASP A 102 -1.80 13.90 5.95
C ASP A 102 -2.04 12.65 6.78
N VAL A 103 -3.31 12.37 7.06
CA VAL A 103 -3.73 11.24 7.89
C VAL A 103 -4.21 10.12 6.98
N LEU A 104 -3.64 8.92 7.17
CA LEU A 104 -4.09 7.73 6.45
C LEU A 104 -5.40 7.21 7.03
N PRO A 105 -6.16 6.40 6.25
CA PRO A 105 -7.40 5.83 6.78
C PRO A 105 -7.18 5.06 8.08
N ALA A 106 -8.10 5.24 9.03
CA ALA A 106 -8.01 4.60 10.34
C ALA A 106 -8.15 3.09 10.24
N ILE A 107 -7.43 2.38 11.10
CA ILE A 107 -7.46 0.93 11.18
C ILE A 107 -7.80 0.54 12.60
N ASP A 108 -8.79 -0.35 12.77
CA ASP A 108 -9.19 -0.83 14.08
C ASP A 108 -8.57 -2.18 14.41
N GLY A 109 -8.27 -2.40 15.68
CA GLY A 109 -7.75 -3.66 16.17
C GLY A 109 -6.58 -3.46 17.13
N LEU A 110 -6.20 -4.54 17.83
CA LEU A 110 -5.05 -4.51 18.73
C LEU A 110 -3.73 -4.44 17.95
N SER A 111 -3.74 -4.81 16.71
CA SER A 111 -2.60 -4.70 15.82
C SER A 111 -3.06 -4.29 14.43
N ALA A 112 -2.16 -3.65 13.69
CA ALA A 112 -2.40 -3.23 12.32
C ALA A 112 -1.08 -3.25 11.56
N SER A 113 -1.16 -3.49 10.25
CA SER A 113 0.00 -3.44 9.37
C SER A 113 -0.27 -2.46 8.25
N VAL A 114 0.69 -1.57 7.98
CA VAL A 114 0.57 -0.59 6.90
C VAL A 114 1.82 -0.62 6.04
N VAL A 115 1.62 -0.45 4.73
CA VAL A 115 2.71 -0.38 3.76
C VAL A 115 2.90 1.08 3.37
N LEU A 116 4.07 1.62 3.66
CA LEU A 116 4.30 3.05 3.61
C LEU A 116 5.43 3.39 2.64
N LYS A 117 5.30 4.53 1.97
CA LYS A 117 6.41 5.15 1.25
C LYS A 117 7.52 5.47 2.25
N PRO A 118 8.79 5.45 1.83
CA PRO A 118 9.87 5.87 2.72
C PRO A 118 9.62 7.28 3.26
N GLY A 119 9.87 7.49 4.55
CA GLY A 119 9.69 8.79 5.19
C GLY A 119 9.46 8.67 6.67
N ALA A 120 9.07 9.81 7.26
CA ALA A 120 8.80 9.94 8.68
C ALA A 120 7.31 9.92 8.95
N TYR A 121 6.89 9.22 10.00
CA TYR A 121 5.48 9.05 10.34
C TYR A 121 5.27 9.13 11.84
N THR A 122 4.04 9.41 12.24
CA THR A 122 3.58 9.31 13.62
C THR A 122 2.39 8.37 13.67
N ALA A 123 2.49 7.34 14.49
CA ALA A 123 1.38 6.42 14.76
C ALA A 123 0.70 6.81 16.05
N LYS A 124 -0.62 6.93 16.03
CA LYS A 124 -1.43 7.20 17.23
C LYS A 124 -2.39 6.05 17.43
N ALA A 125 -2.46 5.58 18.68
CA ALA A 125 -3.45 4.60 19.10
C ALA A 125 -4.47 5.30 19.99
N ARG A 126 -5.73 5.24 19.61
CA ARG A 126 -6.82 5.77 20.41
C ARG A 126 -7.49 4.62 21.15
N ILE A 127 -7.49 4.71 22.46
CA ILE A 127 -8.12 3.71 23.36
C ILE A 127 -9.11 4.48 24.23
N GLY A 128 -10.41 4.43 23.90
CA GLY A 128 -11.41 5.23 24.58
C GLY A 128 -11.14 6.70 24.42
N SER A 129 -10.89 7.42 25.51
CA SER A 129 -10.55 8.84 25.48
C SER A 129 -9.05 9.09 25.54
N GLU A 130 -8.23 8.05 25.59
CA GLU A 130 -6.78 8.17 25.68
C GLU A 130 -6.13 8.02 24.32
N PHE A 131 -4.99 8.70 24.14
CA PHE A 131 -4.16 8.57 22.95
C PHE A 131 -2.74 8.21 23.34
N LEU A 132 -2.18 7.25 22.64
CA LEU A 132 -0.75 6.95 22.71
C LEU A 132 -0.17 7.25 21.34
N SER A 133 1.08 7.73 21.30
CA SER A 133 1.69 8.03 20.02
C SER A 133 3.17 7.68 20.02
N ALA A 134 3.69 7.38 18.82
CA ALA A 134 5.10 7.16 18.59
C ALA A 134 5.46 7.64 17.21
N SER A 135 6.62 8.26 17.09
CA SER A 135 7.17 8.67 15.80
C SER A 135 8.18 7.64 15.32
N PHE A 136 8.22 7.41 14.03
CA PHE A 136 9.14 6.45 13.44
C PHE A 136 9.47 6.84 12.00
N ASP A 137 10.58 6.31 11.52
CA ASP A 137 10.99 6.42 10.11
C ASP A 137 10.88 5.06 9.47
N ILE A 138 10.55 5.03 8.20
CA ILE A 138 10.51 3.79 7.42
C ILE A 138 11.31 3.99 6.13
N ALA A 139 12.09 2.98 5.79
CA ALA A 139 12.87 2.97 4.55
C ALA A 139 12.36 1.85 3.63
N ALA A 140 12.68 1.95 2.35
CA ALA A 140 12.31 0.93 1.39
C ALA A 140 12.87 -0.44 1.81
N GLY A 141 12.03 -1.47 1.81
CA GLY A 141 12.40 -2.82 2.21
C GLY A 141 12.52 -3.03 3.70
N GLN A 142 12.30 -2.00 4.51
CA GLN A 142 12.40 -2.09 5.97
C GLN A 142 11.10 -2.58 6.57
N GLU A 143 11.20 -3.40 7.61
CA GLU A 143 10.07 -3.78 8.45
C GLU A 143 10.31 -3.25 9.84
N ARG A 144 9.32 -2.55 10.39
CA ARG A 144 9.41 -1.98 11.73
C ARG A 144 8.22 -2.39 12.58
N ASP A 145 8.50 -2.72 13.82
CA ASP A 145 7.48 -3.02 14.82
C ASP A 145 7.36 -1.84 15.76
N ILE A 146 6.15 -1.28 15.86
CA ILE A 146 5.84 -0.13 16.70
C ILE A 146 4.92 -0.62 17.80
N LEU A 147 5.40 -0.61 19.05
CA LEU A 147 4.64 -1.06 20.20
C LEU A 147 4.22 0.16 21.03
N LEU A 148 2.92 0.28 21.27
CA LEU A 148 2.36 1.34 22.11
C LEU A 148 1.64 0.72 23.32
N GLY A 149 1.75 1.36 24.47
CA GLY A 149 1.14 0.91 25.71
C GLY A 149 2.18 0.60 26.75
N ASN A 150 1.79 -0.23 27.73
CA ASN A 150 2.64 -0.53 28.87
C ASN A 150 3.62 -1.65 28.59
#